data_4fbde64692e399676bd4bf463af1ff0d
#
_entry.id   4fbde64692e399676bd4bf463af1ff0d
#
_cell.length_a   1.000
_cell.length_b   1.000
_cell.length_c   1.000
_cell.angle_alpha   90.00
_cell.angle_beta   90.00
_cell.angle_gamma   90.00
#
_symmetry.space_group_name_H-M   'P 1'
#
loop_
_entity.id
_entity.type
_entity.pdbx_description
1 polymer ?
#
loop_
_entity_poly.entity_id
_entity_poly.type
_entity_poly.pdbx_seq_one_letter_code
_entity_poly.pdbx_strand_id
1 'polypeptide(L)'
;MINILLVASVTTLACSLLGPYLVLRKLSMTADAISHSVLLGIVLAFFITYDLKSPLLIIGAIIFGLFSVYFIESLGKTKKVNYQDAIGVVFPMFFAMAVILISRFARNVHLDTDIVLMGELIFTSLDTVSIGSLVLPLAFIKMLILFIINLIVIIALFQKIKIICFDSQFAFIKNIRAHLIYYLIITLTCITIVNAFDSVGSILVLSLLIGPAASAFLITKRLYKMYIYSLLIGLIDTLIGTVFSVIFNTSISGMIAFVIMIHFILILCFHKEGIIRQIIVRKQRQKELYKQLFIIHIGNHQRDGRYPIENNNSLIYKHLHWSDRQLKRVIRSLMMNHFIELNNNCYQLTDRGQKYYNELMRNQDSSI
;
A
#
# COMPACT_ATOMS: atom_id res chain seq x y z
N MET A 1 -6.61 30.62 -3.42
CA MET A 1 -5.86 29.50 -4.04
C MET A 1 -4.54 29.24 -3.35
N ILE A 2 -3.66 30.24 -3.18
CA ILE A 2 -2.34 30.04 -2.52
C ILE A 2 -2.50 29.47 -1.11
N ASN A 3 -3.38 30.01 -0.29
CA ASN A 3 -3.64 29.54 1.08
C ASN A 3 -4.12 28.06 1.12
N ILE A 4 -5.00 27.69 0.20
CA ILE A 4 -5.51 26.32 0.07
C ILE A 4 -4.36 25.36 -0.28
N LEU A 5 -3.52 25.73 -1.24
CA LEU A 5 -2.36 24.95 -1.65
C LEU A 5 -1.34 24.80 -0.52
N LEU A 6 -1.10 25.86 0.27
CA LEU A 6 -0.22 25.82 1.43
C LEU A 6 -0.73 24.82 2.49
N VAL A 7 -2.02 24.90 2.86
CA VAL A 7 -2.63 23.97 3.82
C VAL A 7 -2.55 22.53 3.30
N ALA A 8 -2.97 22.29 2.05
CA ALA A 8 -2.93 20.96 1.46
C ALA A 8 -1.50 20.38 1.40
N SER A 9 -0.51 21.20 1.01
CA SER A 9 0.89 20.75 0.90
C SER A 9 1.49 20.37 2.25
N VAL A 10 1.26 21.18 3.30
CA VAL A 10 1.79 20.87 4.64
C VAL A 10 1.07 19.68 5.25
N THR A 11 -0.25 19.56 5.06
CA THR A 11 -1.00 18.37 5.48
C THR A 11 -0.48 17.11 4.79
N THR A 12 -0.21 17.22 3.49
CA THR A 12 0.42 16.12 2.72
C THR A 12 1.76 15.72 3.32
N LEU A 13 2.63 16.67 3.65
CA LEU A 13 3.94 16.39 4.25
C LEU A 13 3.78 15.70 5.61
N ALA A 14 2.89 16.19 6.46
CA ALA A 14 2.66 15.62 7.78
C ALA A 14 2.12 14.18 7.71
N CYS A 15 1.16 13.91 6.83
CA CYS A 15 0.57 12.58 6.62
C CYS A 15 1.54 11.63 5.92
N SER A 16 2.13 12.02 4.78
CA SER A 16 3.02 11.18 3.99
C SER A 16 4.31 10.79 4.72
N LEU A 17 4.70 11.53 5.75
CA LEU A 17 5.84 11.21 6.59
C LEU A 17 5.58 10.00 7.51
N LEU A 18 4.36 9.81 8.00
CA LEU A 18 3.99 8.68 8.85
C LEU A 18 3.68 7.41 8.05
N GLY A 19 3.27 7.57 6.79
CA GLY A 19 2.84 6.50 5.91
C GLY A 19 3.81 5.33 5.74
N PRO A 20 5.13 5.55 5.50
CA PRO A 20 6.09 4.47 5.33
C PRO A 20 6.13 3.46 6.48
N TYR A 21 6.03 3.94 7.72
CA TYR A 21 5.95 3.06 8.88
C TYR A 21 4.67 2.22 8.88
N LEU A 22 3.52 2.87 8.62
CA LEU A 22 2.21 2.20 8.60
C LEU A 22 2.15 1.12 7.52
N VAL A 23 2.65 1.42 6.32
CA VAL A 23 2.67 0.46 5.20
C VAL A 23 3.60 -0.72 5.50
N LEU A 24 4.83 -0.47 5.98
CA LEU A 24 5.80 -1.53 6.29
C LEU A 24 5.35 -2.44 7.43
N ARG A 25 4.66 -1.88 8.42
CA ARG A 25 4.11 -2.64 9.55
C ARG A 25 2.73 -3.25 9.27
N LYS A 26 2.19 -3.07 8.05
CA LYS A 26 0.83 -3.52 7.64
C LYS A 26 -0.29 -2.93 8.50
N LEU A 27 -0.11 -1.68 8.94
CA LEU A 27 -1.04 -0.95 9.79
C LEU A 27 -1.94 0.03 9.01
N SER A 28 -1.98 -0.08 7.69
CA SER A 28 -2.79 0.82 6.84
C SER A 28 -4.28 0.78 7.21
N MET A 29 -4.82 -0.42 7.46
CA MET A 29 -6.22 -0.58 7.91
C MET A 29 -6.45 -0.02 9.33
N THR A 30 -5.41 0.03 10.17
CA THR A 30 -5.52 0.64 11.50
C THR A 30 -5.70 2.15 11.42
N ALA A 31 -5.06 2.82 10.46
CA ALA A 31 -5.26 4.24 10.23
C ALA A 31 -6.73 4.55 9.84
N ASP A 32 -7.35 3.69 9.04
CA ASP A 32 -8.76 3.78 8.69
C ASP A 32 -9.66 3.55 9.92
N ALA A 33 -9.36 2.54 10.73
CA ALA A 33 -10.09 2.29 11.98
C ALA A 33 -10.01 3.47 12.96
N ILE A 34 -8.84 4.10 13.09
CA ILE A 34 -8.66 5.32 13.89
C ILE A 34 -9.60 6.42 13.37
N SER A 35 -9.59 6.65 12.06
CA SER A 35 -10.38 7.70 11.42
C SER A 35 -11.87 7.64 11.75
N HIS A 36 -12.44 6.46 11.75
CA HIS A 36 -13.85 6.26 12.07
C HIS A 36 -14.13 6.23 13.58
N SER A 37 -13.21 5.73 14.39
CA SER A 37 -13.36 5.66 15.87
C SER A 37 -13.27 7.02 16.54
N VAL A 38 -12.56 7.96 15.93
CA VAL A 38 -12.41 9.36 16.39
C VAL A 38 -13.78 10.04 16.58
N LEU A 39 -14.76 9.74 15.72
CA LEU A 39 -16.10 10.31 15.79
C LEU A 39 -16.75 10.05 17.16
N LEU A 40 -16.63 8.84 17.71
CA LEU A 40 -17.19 8.53 19.02
C LEU A 40 -16.54 9.40 20.13
N GLY A 41 -15.23 9.63 20.04
CA GLY A 41 -14.51 10.49 20.99
C GLY A 41 -14.96 11.95 20.92
N ILE A 42 -15.20 12.47 19.71
CA ILE A 42 -15.74 13.83 19.50
C ILE A 42 -17.13 13.95 20.12
N VAL A 43 -18.00 12.99 19.84
CA VAL A 43 -19.39 13.01 20.34
C VAL A 43 -19.45 12.94 21.86
N LEU A 44 -18.65 12.08 22.49
CA LEU A 44 -18.61 11.98 23.96
C LEU A 44 -18.03 13.25 24.61
N ALA A 45 -16.98 13.83 24.01
CA ALA A 45 -16.44 15.10 24.48
C ALA A 45 -17.44 16.26 24.30
N PHE A 46 -18.22 16.25 23.22
CA PHE A 46 -19.28 17.22 23.00
C PHE A 46 -20.37 17.14 24.08
N PHE A 47 -20.79 15.94 24.50
CA PHE A 47 -21.77 15.80 25.59
C PHE A 47 -21.28 16.33 26.96
N ILE A 48 -19.96 16.48 27.12
CA ILE A 48 -19.38 17.08 28.32
C ILE A 48 -19.36 18.62 28.21
N THR A 49 -19.01 19.13 27.03
CA THR A 49 -18.72 20.57 26.86
C THR A 49 -19.90 21.37 26.31
N TYR A 50 -20.79 20.73 25.53
CA TYR A 50 -21.85 21.36 24.74
C TYR A 50 -21.35 22.47 23.82
N ASP A 51 -20.04 22.52 23.51
CA ASP A 51 -19.39 23.50 22.67
C ASP A 51 -18.57 22.80 21.56
N LEU A 52 -18.92 23.07 20.29
CA LEU A 52 -18.24 22.52 19.11
C LEU A 52 -16.83 23.10 18.89
N LYS A 53 -16.50 24.22 19.51
CA LYS A 53 -15.16 24.83 19.43
C LYS A 53 -14.23 24.45 20.55
N SER A 54 -14.68 23.61 21.48
CA SER A 54 -13.90 23.22 22.65
C SER A 54 -12.69 22.34 22.25
N PRO A 55 -11.48 22.65 22.75
CA PRO A 55 -10.28 21.80 22.58
C PRO A 55 -10.46 20.37 23.10
N LEU A 56 -11.42 20.16 24.03
CA LEU A 56 -11.75 18.84 24.57
C LEU A 56 -12.24 17.86 23.49
N LEU A 57 -12.82 18.34 22.38
CA LEU A 57 -13.24 17.49 21.26
C LEU A 57 -12.03 16.81 20.63
N ILE A 58 -10.94 17.55 20.43
CA ILE A 58 -9.67 17.00 19.86
C ILE A 58 -9.07 15.98 20.83
N ILE A 59 -9.06 16.27 22.12
CA ILE A 59 -8.55 15.35 23.15
C ILE A 59 -9.40 14.07 23.18
N GLY A 60 -10.71 14.18 23.18
CA GLY A 60 -11.63 13.04 23.12
C GLY A 60 -11.41 12.20 21.88
N ALA A 61 -11.25 12.83 20.72
CA ALA A 61 -10.93 12.18 19.45
C ALA A 61 -9.63 11.36 19.53
N ILE A 62 -8.56 11.94 20.07
CA ILE A 62 -7.25 11.27 20.22
C ILE A 62 -7.36 10.07 21.18
N ILE A 63 -8.02 10.26 22.32
CA ILE A 63 -8.19 9.20 23.33
C ILE A 63 -8.95 8.02 22.73
N PHE A 64 -10.07 8.26 22.02
CA PHE A 64 -10.84 7.18 21.43
C PHE A 64 -10.15 6.56 20.21
N GLY A 65 -9.40 7.32 19.44
CA GLY A 65 -8.53 6.78 18.39
C GLY A 65 -7.50 5.79 18.96
N LEU A 66 -6.81 6.15 20.05
CA LEU A 66 -5.87 5.25 20.74
C LEU A 66 -6.56 4.07 21.41
N PHE A 67 -7.72 4.30 22.01
CA PHE A 67 -8.51 3.24 22.64
C PHE A 67 -8.95 2.19 21.62
N SER A 68 -9.34 2.61 20.41
CA SER A 68 -9.69 1.69 19.33
C SER A 68 -8.50 0.80 18.92
N VAL A 69 -7.30 1.36 18.82
CA VAL A 69 -6.08 0.59 18.51
C VAL A 69 -5.77 -0.41 19.64
N TYR A 70 -5.85 0.03 20.88
CA TYR A 70 -5.66 -0.85 22.04
C TYR A 70 -6.67 -2.00 22.04
N PHE A 71 -7.93 -1.72 21.73
CA PHE A 71 -8.99 -2.72 21.69
C PHE A 71 -8.79 -3.74 20.54
N ILE A 72 -8.41 -3.26 19.34
CA ILE A 72 -8.04 -4.10 18.20
C ILE A 72 -6.87 -5.03 18.56
N GLU A 73 -5.80 -4.49 19.19
CA GLU A 73 -4.67 -5.31 19.63
C GLU A 73 -5.06 -6.35 20.68
N SER A 74 -5.88 -5.96 21.64
CA SER A 74 -6.37 -6.85 22.70
C SER A 74 -7.12 -8.04 22.12
N LEU A 75 -8.03 -7.80 21.16
CA LEU A 75 -8.73 -8.86 20.44
C LEU A 75 -7.79 -9.74 19.61
N GLY A 76 -6.85 -9.13 18.88
CA GLY A 76 -5.87 -9.87 18.07
C GLY A 76 -4.94 -10.74 18.91
N LYS A 77 -4.60 -10.34 20.13
CA LYS A 77 -3.78 -11.14 21.07
C LYS A 77 -4.48 -12.39 21.58
N THR A 78 -5.81 -12.48 21.52
CA THR A 78 -6.57 -13.68 21.93
C THR A 78 -6.31 -14.87 21.03
N LYS A 79 -5.68 -14.70 19.85
CA LYS A 79 -5.46 -15.72 18.80
C LYS A 79 -6.74 -16.38 18.26
N LYS A 80 -7.92 -15.96 18.71
CA LYS A 80 -9.22 -16.43 18.21
C LYS A 80 -9.65 -15.66 16.96
N VAL A 81 -9.18 -14.43 16.80
CA VAL A 81 -9.51 -13.52 15.72
C VAL A 81 -8.22 -12.97 15.14
N ASN A 82 -8.08 -12.93 13.82
CA ASN A 82 -6.94 -12.29 13.17
C ASN A 82 -6.99 -10.78 13.41
N TYR A 83 -5.83 -10.12 13.37
CA TYR A 83 -5.72 -8.67 13.57
C TYR A 83 -6.60 -7.86 12.61
N GLN A 84 -6.67 -8.29 11.34
CA GLN A 84 -7.48 -7.64 10.32
C GLN A 84 -8.99 -7.80 10.58
N ASP A 85 -9.41 -8.97 11.04
CA ASP A 85 -10.80 -9.24 11.39
C ASP A 85 -11.22 -8.44 12.64
N ALA A 86 -10.29 -8.27 13.61
CA ALA A 86 -10.51 -7.42 14.79
C ALA A 86 -10.75 -5.96 14.39
N ILE A 87 -10.03 -5.44 13.40
CA ILE A 87 -10.28 -4.11 12.84
C ILE A 87 -11.71 -4.02 12.31
N GLY A 88 -12.12 -5.00 11.47
CA GLY A 88 -13.44 -5.02 10.83
C GLY A 88 -14.62 -5.10 11.82
N VAL A 89 -14.39 -5.49 13.07
CA VAL A 89 -15.41 -5.50 14.13
C VAL A 89 -15.40 -4.22 14.96
N VAL A 90 -14.20 -3.77 15.36
CA VAL A 90 -14.04 -2.68 16.34
C VAL A 90 -14.46 -1.33 15.78
N PHE A 91 -13.99 -0.98 14.57
CA PHE A 91 -14.30 0.34 14.04
C PHE A 91 -15.79 0.54 13.70
N PRO A 92 -16.49 -0.45 13.07
CA PRO A 92 -17.94 -0.26 12.86
C PRO A 92 -18.72 -0.20 14.15
N MET A 93 -18.30 -0.94 15.19
CA MET A 93 -18.92 -0.88 16.51
C MET A 93 -18.83 0.55 17.10
N PHE A 94 -17.65 1.16 17.10
CA PHE A 94 -17.46 2.52 17.63
C PHE A 94 -18.17 3.57 16.78
N PHE A 95 -18.11 3.42 15.46
CA PHE A 95 -18.81 4.30 14.53
C PHE A 95 -20.34 4.23 14.73
N ALA A 96 -20.89 3.02 14.81
CA ALA A 96 -22.33 2.83 15.06
C ALA A 96 -22.78 3.42 16.40
N MET A 97 -21.97 3.25 17.46
CA MET A 97 -22.24 3.89 18.75
C MET A 97 -22.28 5.43 18.63
N ALA A 98 -21.33 6.02 17.90
CA ALA A 98 -21.33 7.47 17.66
C ALA A 98 -22.58 7.92 16.93
N VAL A 99 -22.96 7.24 15.84
CA VAL A 99 -24.17 7.57 15.05
C VAL A 99 -25.45 7.43 15.88
N ILE A 100 -25.57 6.39 16.72
CA ILE A 100 -26.72 6.22 17.62
C ILE A 100 -26.78 7.38 18.64
N LEU A 101 -25.66 7.76 19.24
CA LEU A 101 -25.60 8.87 20.20
C LEU A 101 -26.00 10.20 19.54
N ILE A 102 -25.47 10.50 18.36
CA ILE A 102 -25.84 11.71 17.60
C ILE A 102 -27.32 11.69 17.26
N SER A 103 -27.83 10.62 16.67
CA SER A 103 -29.21 10.54 16.20
C SER A 103 -30.23 10.60 17.34
N ARG A 104 -29.89 10.13 18.54
CA ARG A 104 -30.79 10.11 19.70
C ARG A 104 -30.74 11.39 20.53
N PHE A 105 -29.55 11.96 20.74
CA PHE A 105 -29.33 12.99 21.75
C PHE A 105 -28.85 14.33 21.17
N ALA A 106 -28.38 14.39 19.94
CA ALA A 106 -27.82 15.59 19.32
C ALA A 106 -28.54 16.00 18.01
N ARG A 107 -29.80 15.58 17.82
CA ARG A 107 -30.58 15.87 16.59
C ARG A 107 -30.70 17.36 16.26
N ASN A 108 -30.72 18.23 17.27
CA ASN A 108 -30.89 19.68 17.11
C ASN A 108 -29.55 20.41 16.93
N VAL A 109 -28.43 19.69 17.04
CA VAL A 109 -27.10 20.23 16.83
C VAL A 109 -26.64 19.72 15.48
N HIS A 110 -26.23 20.61 14.59
CA HIS A 110 -25.68 20.25 13.27
C HIS A 110 -24.30 19.57 13.45
N LEU A 111 -24.27 18.47 14.21
CA LEU A 111 -23.22 17.48 14.19
C LEU A 111 -23.49 16.56 13.01
N ASP A 112 -23.57 17.16 11.79
CA ASP A 112 -23.62 16.36 10.58
C ASP A 112 -22.32 15.56 10.51
N THR A 113 -22.46 14.24 10.56
CA THR A 113 -21.34 13.31 10.33
C THR A 113 -20.59 13.68 9.06
N ASP A 114 -21.29 14.23 8.09
CA ASP A 114 -20.72 14.68 6.81
C ASP A 114 -19.83 15.92 6.99
N ILE A 115 -20.20 16.88 7.82
CA ILE A 115 -19.39 18.09 8.07
C ILE A 115 -18.13 17.75 8.85
N VAL A 116 -18.23 16.88 9.85
CA VAL A 116 -17.08 16.45 10.67
C VAL A 116 -16.10 15.57 9.87
N LEU A 117 -16.61 14.78 8.90
CA LEU A 117 -15.78 13.88 8.11
C LEU A 117 -15.36 14.44 6.75
N MET A 118 -16.09 15.42 6.20
CA MET A 118 -15.86 15.96 4.86
C MET A 118 -15.06 17.26 4.83
N GLY A 119 -14.39 17.66 5.90
CA GLY A 119 -13.63 18.91 5.99
C GLY A 119 -13.35 19.57 4.63
N GLU A 120 -13.80 20.79 4.43
CA GLU A 120 -13.61 21.48 3.15
C GLU A 120 -12.41 22.41 3.20
N LEU A 121 -11.38 22.10 2.41
CA LEU A 121 -10.16 22.91 2.26
C LEU A 121 -10.46 24.39 1.95
N ILE A 122 -11.61 24.68 1.35
CA ILE A 122 -12.01 26.04 1.01
C ILE A 122 -12.28 26.85 2.27
N PHE A 123 -13.02 26.30 3.25
CA PHE A 123 -13.37 27.00 4.48
C PHE A 123 -12.17 27.16 5.43
N THR A 124 -11.22 26.23 5.44
CA THR A 124 -10.02 26.35 6.29
C THR A 124 -9.09 27.46 5.88
N SER A 125 -9.22 27.96 4.65
CA SER A 125 -8.47 29.14 4.18
C SER A 125 -9.01 30.48 4.69
N LEU A 126 -10.21 30.47 5.29
CA LEU A 126 -10.87 31.69 5.82
C LEU A 126 -10.42 32.00 7.25
N ASP A 127 -10.14 30.97 8.06
CA ASP A 127 -9.63 31.13 9.43
C ASP A 127 -8.14 31.48 9.38
N THR A 128 -7.85 32.78 9.42
CA THR A 128 -6.48 33.30 9.29
C THR A 128 -5.99 33.95 10.57
N VAL A 129 -4.71 33.81 10.83
CA VAL A 129 -3.98 34.48 11.92
C VAL A 129 -2.92 35.37 11.30
N SER A 130 -2.87 36.64 11.76
CA SER A 130 -1.84 37.58 11.37
C SER A 130 -0.60 37.42 12.26
N ILE A 131 0.51 37.00 11.69
CA ILE A 131 1.82 36.98 12.33
C ILE A 131 2.70 38.06 11.69
N GLY A 132 2.72 39.24 12.31
CA GLY A 132 3.37 40.42 11.73
C GLY A 132 2.69 40.87 10.45
N SER A 133 3.41 40.92 9.34
CA SER A 133 2.90 41.32 8.02
C SER A 133 2.31 40.15 7.21
N LEU A 134 2.43 38.90 7.68
CA LEU A 134 1.96 37.72 6.98
C LEU A 134 0.62 37.24 7.57
N VAL A 135 -0.38 37.06 6.70
CA VAL A 135 -1.67 36.45 7.05
C VAL A 135 -1.66 35.00 6.61
N LEU A 136 -1.61 34.07 7.57
CA LEU A 136 -1.53 32.64 7.31
C LEU A 136 -2.77 31.91 7.85
N PRO A 137 -3.27 30.86 7.18
CA PRO A 137 -4.33 30.02 7.70
C PRO A 137 -3.91 29.33 9.02
N LEU A 138 -4.80 29.31 10.00
CA LEU A 138 -4.55 28.64 11.29
C LEU A 138 -4.24 27.15 11.09
N ALA A 139 -4.95 26.50 10.17
CA ALA A 139 -4.73 25.10 9.80
C ALA A 139 -3.30 24.85 9.27
N PHE A 140 -2.74 25.78 8.50
CA PHE A 140 -1.35 25.70 8.04
C PHE A 140 -0.37 25.65 9.21
N ILE A 141 -0.54 26.53 10.19
CA ILE A 141 0.34 26.62 11.35
C ILE A 141 0.25 25.34 12.19
N LYS A 142 -0.97 24.86 12.47
CA LYS A 142 -1.19 23.61 13.23
C LYS A 142 -0.50 22.41 12.52
N MET A 143 -0.74 22.25 11.23
CA MET A 143 -0.16 21.13 10.47
C MET A 143 1.35 21.25 10.29
N LEU A 144 1.90 22.48 10.18
CA LEU A 144 3.34 22.70 10.13
C LEU A 144 4.04 22.29 11.42
N ILE A 145 3.46 22.64 12.57
CA ILE A 145 3.98 22.21 13.88
C ILE A 145 3.97 20.69 13.97
N LEU A 146 2.87 20.04 13.59
CA LEU A 146 2.76 18.58 13.59
C LEU A 146 3.74 17.94 12.63
N PHE A 147 3.93 18.49 11.43
CA PHE A 147 4.96 18.01 10.49
C PHE A 147 6.35 18.06 11.11
N ILE A 148 6.72 19.18 11.76
CA ILE A 148 8.03 19.34 12.42
C ILE A 148 8.19 18.32 13.55
N ILE A 149 7.18 18.12 14.39
CA ILE A 149 7.20 17.14 15.48
C ILE A 149 7.38 15.73 14.91
N ASN A 150 6.57 15.34 13.92
CA ASN A 150 6.68 14.05 13.24
C ASN A 150 8.07 13.84 12.65
N LEU A 151 8.61 14.86 11.98
CA LEU A 151 9.93 14.82 11.36
C LEU A 151 11.04 14.59 12.39
N ILE A 152 11.02 15.35 13.50
CA ILE A 152 12.00 15.20 14.58
C ILE A 152 11.94 13.78 15.16
N VAL A 153 10.75 13.25 15.45
CA VAL A 153 10.58 11.91 16.01
C VAL A 153 11.04 10.83 15.03
N ILE A 154 10.67 10.93 13.75
CA ILE A 154 11.09 9.97 12.74
C ILE A 154 12.61 9.98 12.57
N ILE A 155 13.26 11.15 12.50
CA ILE A 155 14.72 11.26 12.39
C ILE A 155 15.39 10.69 13.63
N ALA A 156 14.96 11.07 14.83
CA ALA A 156 15.53 10.61 16.10
C ALA A 156 15.42 9.09 16.28
N LEU A 157 14.32 8.50 15.83
CA LEU A 157 14.06 7.07 15.98
C LEU A 157 14.36 6.26 14.71
N PHE A 158 14.91 6.88 13.64
CA PHE A 158 15.08 6.28 12.32
C PHE A 158 15.75 4.90 12.36
N GLN A 159 16.86 4.77 13.09
CA GLN A 159 17.60 3.50 13.19
C GLN A 159 16.77 2.41 13.90
N LYS A 160 16.05 2.79 14.95
CA LYS A 160 15.18 1.86 15.70
C LYS A 160 13.98 1.44 14.83
N ILE A 161 13.33 2.38 14.15
CA ILE A 161 12.24 2.10 13.19
C ILE A 161 12.71 1.15 12.10
N LYS A 162 13.89 1.38 11.52
CA LYS A 162 14.48 0.50 10.51
C LYS A 162 14.61 -0.93 11.01
N ILE A 163 15.16 -1.14 12.20
CA ILE A 163 15.31 -2.47 12.77
C ILE A 163 13.94 -3.13 13.03
N ILE A 164 13.01 -2.41 13.64
CA ILE A 164 11.66 -2.93 13.95
C ILE A 164 10.88 -3.32 12.68
N CYS A 165 11.04 -2.57 11.59
CA CYS A 165 10.31 -2.84 10.35
C CYS A 165 10.85 -4.05 9.57
N PHE A 166 12.16 -4.32 9.64
CA PHE A 166 12.80 -5.35 8.82
C PHE A 166 13.21 -6.60 9.59
N ASP A 167 13.53 -6.46 10.89
CA ASP A 167 13.98 -7.57 11.73
C ASP A 167 13.48 -7.42 13.18
N SER A 168 12.31 -7.96 13.44
CA SER A 168 11.68 -7.91 14.78
C SER A 168 12.43 -8.79 15.80
N GLN A 169 13.10 -9.86 15.36
CA GLN A 169 13.88 -10.74 16.24
C GLN A 169 15.16 -10.02 16.70
N PHE A 170 15.86 -9.38 15.78
CA PHE A 170 17.03 -8.57 16.11
C PHE A 170 16.68 -7.38 17.01
N ALA A 171 15.50 -6.76 16.80
CA ALA A 171 14.99 -5.71 17.70
C ALA A 171 14.85 -6.21 19.13
N PHE A 172 14.35 -7.44 19.32
CA PHE A 172 14.22 -8.07 20.63
C PHE A 172 15.59 -8.33 21.28
N ILE A 173 16.54 -8.92 20.52
CA ILE A 173 17.91 -9.19 21.02
C ILE A 173 18.63 -7.89 21.46
N LYS A 174 18.45 -6.80 20.71
CA LYS A 174 19.01 -5.47 21.00
C LYS A 174 18.26 -4.74 22.12
N ASN A 175 17.29 -5.36 22.78
CA ASN A 175 16.46 -4.78 23.83
C ASN A 175 15.79 -3.45 23.41
N ILE A 176 15.43 -3.34 22.11
CA ILE A 176 14.71 -2.18 21.60
C ILE A 176 13.25 -2.31 22.06
N ARG A 177 12.77 -1.32 22.79
CA ARG A 177 11.37 -1.26 23.24
C ARG A 177 10.42 -0.98 22.08
N ALA A 178 10.25 -1.98 21.18
CA ALA A 178 9.46 -1.89 19.95
C ALA A 178 8.02 -1.44 20.22
N HIS A 179 7.45 -1.88 21.36
CA HIS A 179 6.10 -1.52 21.78
C HIS A 179 5.95 -0.02 22.08
N LEU A 180 6.95 0.59 22.74
CA LEU A 180 6.92 2.04 23.00
C LEU A 180 6.99 2.85 21.70
N ILE A 181 7.84 2.43 20.75
CA ILE A 181 7.96 3.12 19.45
C ILE A 181 6.67 2.97 18.65
N TYR A 182 6.06 1.79 18.68
CA TYR A 182 4.78 1.53 18.05
C TYR A 182 3.69 2.48 18.59
N TYR A 183 3.47 2.53 19.91
CA TYR A 183 2.45 3.42 20.49
C TYR A 183 2.77 4.90 20.27
N LEU A 184 4.04 5.27 20.31
CA LEU A 184 4.45 6.65 20.02
C LEU A 184 4.05 7.06 18.58
N ILE A 185 4.37 6.22 17.57
CA ILE A 185 4.03 6.53 16.19
C ILE A 185 2.51 6.48 15.95
N ILE A 186 1.80 5.54 16.56
CA ILE A 186 0.33 5.50 16.49
C ILE A 186 -0.28 6.75 17.13
N THR A 187 0.23 7.21 18.27
CA THR A 187 -0.24 8.44 18.91
C THR A 187 -0.02 9.65 17.99
N LEU A 188 1.17 9.78 17.38
CA LEU A 188 1.44 10.84 16.42
C LEU A 188 0.52 10.74 15.20
N THR A 189 0.23 9.51 14.75
CA THR A 189 -0.71 9.28 13.65
C THR A 189 -2.12 9.72 14.03
N CYS A 190 -2.62 9.36 15.23
CA CYS A 190 -3.93 9.81 15.71
C CYS A 190 -4.02 11.34 15.78
N ILE A 191 -3.00 11.99 16.37
CA ILE A 191 -2.96 13.45 16.48
C ILE A 191 -2.97 14.10 15.09
N THR A 192 -2.18 13.55 14.16
CA THR A 192 -2.09 14.07 12.79
C THR A 192 -3.41 13.88 12.04
N ILE A 193 -4.04 12.72 12.16
CA ILE A 193 -5.34 12.42 11.53
C ILE A 193 -6.41 13.38 12.03
N VAL A 194 -6.55 13.53 13.35
CA VAL A 194 -7.60 14.36 13.97
C VAL A 194 -7.47 15.83 13.54
N ASN A 195 -6.26 16.39 13.56
CA ASN A 195 -6.04 17.77 13.13
C ASN A 195 -6.16 17.96 11.62
N ALA A 196 -5.83 16.93 10.83
CA ALA A 196 -5.97 16.98 9.38
C ALA A 196 -7.44 16.87 8.92
N PHE A 197 -8.30 16.20 9.69
CA PHE A 197 -9.73 16.08 9.35
C PHE A 197 -10.43 17.42 9.26
N ASP A 198 -10.19 18.30 10.22
CA ASP A 198 -10.75 19.66 10.20
C ASP A 198 -10.38 20.41 8.92
N SER A 199 -9.21 20.09 8.35
CA SER A 199 -8.66 20.86 7.22
C SER A 199 -8.99 20.27 5.87
N VAL A 200 -8.89 18.94 5.70
CA VAL A 200 -8.91 18.33 4.37
C VAL A 200 -9.93 17.19 4.21
N GLY A 201 -10.55 16.77 5.31
CA GLY A 201 -11.51 15.67 5.35
C GLY A 201 -10.87 14.29 5.43
N SER A 202 -11.67 13.31 5.89
CA SER A 202 -11.20 11.95 6.20
C SER A 202 -10.66 11.19 4.99
N ILE A 203 -11.34 11.28 3.84
CA ILE A 203 -10.97 10.57 2.61
C ILE A 203 -9.59 11.00 2.13
N LEU A 204 -9.34 12.32 2.12
CA LEU A 204 -8.04 12.82 1.68
C LEU A 204 -6.93 12.49 2.67
N VAL A 205 -7.18 12.59 3.99
CA VAL A 205 -6.18 12.26 5.01
C VAL A 205 -5.69 10.82 4.86
N LEU A 206 -6.62 9.86 4.71
CA LEU A 206 -6.27 8.45 4.49
C LEU A 206 -5.50 8.23 3.19
N SER A 207 -5.93 8.90 2.12
CA SER A 207 -5.23 8.85 0.83
C SER A 207 -3.80 9.37 0.94
N LEU A 208 -3.58 10.48 1.67
CA LEU A 208 -2.25 11.08 1.89
C LEU A 208 -1.35 10.25 2.81
N LEU A 209 -1.92 9.55 3.79
CA LEU A 209 -1.17 8.65 4.68
C LEU A 209 -0.67 7.40 3.95
N ILE A 210 -1.53 6.79 3.15
CA ILE A 210 -1.27 5.45 2.63
C ILE A 210 -0.77 5.51 1.18
N GLY A 211 -1.40 6.30 0.30
CA GLY A 211 -1.16 6.29 -1.13
C GLY A 211 0.28 6.61 -1.54
N PRO A 212 0.86 7.75 -1.14
CA PRO A 212 2.24 8.09 -1.45
C PRO A 212 3.26 7.09 -0.87
N ALA A 213 3.01 6.59 0.35
CA ALA A 213 3.87 5.61 0.99
C ALA A 213 3.81 4.24 0.31
N ALA A 214 2.62 3.78 -0.10
CA ALA A 214 2.44 2.54 -0.86
C ALA A 214 3.10 2.64 -2.24
N SER A 215 2.98 3.78 -2.91
CA SER A 215 3.67 4.08 -4.17
C SER A 215 5.20 4.02 -4.00
N ALA A 216 5.72 4.66 -2.95
CA ALA A 216 7.15 4.64 -2.63
C ALA A 216 7.66 3.22 -2.28
N PHE A 217 6.84 2.40 -1.59
CA PHE A 217 7.16 1.01 -1.27
C PHE A 217 7.34 0.14 -2.52
N LEU A 218 6.55 0.38 -3.57
CA LEU A 218 6.70 -0.31 -4.85
C LEU A 218 7.98 0.10 -5.59
N ILE A 219 8.42 1.37 -5.44
CA ILE A 219 9.57 1.90 -6.15
C ILE A 219 10.90 1.49 -5.49
N THR A 220 10.94 1.41 -4.16
CA THR A 220 12.21 1.23 -3.44
C THR A 220 12.10 0.29 -2.25
N LYS A 221 13.20 -0.49 -2.03
CA LYS A 221 13.36 -1.38 -0.86
C LYS A 221 14.18 -0.72 0.28
N ARG A 222 14.65 0.53 0.09
CA ARG A 222 15.45 1.25 1.10
C ARG A 222 14.59 2.23 1.88
N LEU A 223 14.51 2.07 3.21
CA LEU A 223 13.65 2.86 4.07
C LEU A 223 13.82 4.38 3.90
N TYR A 224 15.07 4.90 3.88
CA TYR A 224 15.28 6.34 3.73
C TYR A 224 14.76 6.88 2.40
N LYS A 225 14.94 6.11 1.31
CA LYS A 225 14.38 6.48 -0.01
C LYS A 225 12.85 6.42 0.00
N MET A 226 12.28 5.46 0.73
CA MET A 226 10.83 5.34 0.85
C MET A 226 10.21 6.58 1.50
N TYR A 227 10.84 7.12 2.57
CA TYR A 227 10.42 8.40 3.17
C TYR A 227 10.51 9.56 2.18
N ILE A 228 11.64 9.72 1.48
CA ILE A 228 11.83 10.79 0.50
C ILE A 228 10.83 10.68 -0.65
N TYR A 229 10.66 9.48 -1.22
CA TYR A 229 9.71 9.29 -2.32
C TYR A 229 8.26 9.47 -1.88
N SER A 230 7.89 9.04 -0.67
CA SER A 230 6.56 9.29 -0.12
C SER A 230 6.25 10.79 -0.03
N LEU A 231 7.17 11.59 0.48
CA LEU A 231 7.02 13.05 0.56
C LEU A 231 6.93 13.69 -0.84
N LEU A 232 7.82 13.31 -1.76
CA LEU A 232 7.85 13.87 -3.12
C LEU A 232 6.60 13.51 -3.91
N ILE A 233 6.19 12.23 -3.90
CA ILE A 233 4.99 11.76 -4.58
C ILE A 233 3.76 12.47 -4.02
N GLY A 234 3.63 12.52 -2.69
CA GLY A 234 2.51 13.22 -2.05
C GLY A 234 2.41 14.69 -2.47
N LEU A 235 3.53 15.42 -2.48
CA LEU A 235 3.54 16.82 -2.93
C LEU A 235 3.17 16.97 -4.40
N ILE A 236 3.72 16.13 -5.27
CA ILE A 236 3.41 16.16 -6.71
C ILE A 236 1.91 15.88 -6.93
N ASP A 237 1.37 14.87 -6.26
CA ASP A 237 -0.04 14.50 -6.38
C ASP A 237 -0.96 15.62 -5.86
N THR A 238 -0.57 16.28 -4.76
CA THR A 238 -1.32 17.42 -4.22
C THR A 238 -1.32 18.60 -5.21
N LEU A 239 -0.19 18.92 -5.81
CA LEU A 239 -0.10 19.99 -6.82
C LEU A 239 -0.95 19.67 -8.05
N ILE A 240 -0.79 18.47 -8.60
CA ILE A 240 -1.55 18.04 -9.80
C ILE A 240 -3.05 17.99 -9.49
N GLY A 241 -3.44 17.40 -8.35
CA GLY A 241 -4.84 17.29 -7.94
C GLY A 241 -5.50 18.65 -7.72
N THR A 242 -4.78 19.60 -7.12
CA THR A 242 -5.27 20.97 -6.94
C THR A 242 -5.48 21.68 -8.29
N VAL A 243 -4.54 21.55 -9.23
CA VAL A 243 -4.68 22.13 -10.57
C VAL A 243 -5.87 21.52 -11.31
N PHE A 244 -6.02 20.21 -11.30
CA PHE A 244 -7.14 19.52 -11.96
C PHE A 244 -8.49 19.86 -11.31
N SER A 245 -8.55 20.01 -9.99
CA SER A 245 -9.77 20.42 -9.30
C SER A 245 -10.28 21.78 -9.81
N VAL A 246 -9.38 22.72 -10.07
CA VAL A 246 -9.73 24.04 -10.64
C VAL A 246 -10.20 23.91 -12.07
N ILE A 247 -9.50 23.13 -12.91
CA ILE A 247 -9.85 22.93 -14.32
C ILE A 247 -11.23 22.28 -14.47
N PHE A 248 -11.50 21.25 -13.66
CA PHE A 248 -12.76 20.49 -13.73
C PHE A 248 -13.86 21.01 -12.81
N ASN A 249 -13.60 22.09 -12.06
CA ASN A 249 -14.53 22.69 -11.10
C ASN A 249 -15.13 21.67 -10.12
N THR A 250 -14.24 20.86 -9.49
CA THR A 250 -14.60 19.78 -8.58
C THR A 250 -14.02 20.00 -7.18
N SER A 251 -14.45 19.20 -6.20
CA SER A 251 -13.87 19.17 -4.85
C SER A 251 -12.35 18.98 -4.88
N ILE A 252 -11.61 19.85 -4.21
CA ILE A 252 -10.13 19.79 -4.17
C ILE A 252 -9.66 18.51 -3.47
N SER A 253 -10.26 18.19 -2.32
CA SER A 253 -9.91 16.99 -1.54
C SER A 253 -10.16 15.70 -2.34
N GLY A 254 -11.32 15.61 -3.01
CA GLY A 254 -11.66 14.48 -3.86
C GLY A 254 -10.73 14.31 -5.04
N MET A 255 -10.37 15.43 -5.71
CA MET A 255 -9.49 15.38 -6.87
C MET A 255 -8.05 14.98 -6.50
N ILE A 256 -7.52 15.48 -5.38
CA ILE A 256 -6.19 15.07 -4.89
C ILE A 256 -6.20 13.55 -4.59
N ALA A 257 -7.21 13.06 -3.88
CA ALA A 257 -7.34 11.63 -3.58
C ALA A 257 -7.43 10.76 -4.85
N PHE A 258 -8.14 11.24 -5.86
CA PHE A 258 -8.26 10.59 -7.17
C PHE A 258 -6.92 10.54 -7.91
N VAL A 259 -6.15 11.63 -7.90
CA VAL A 259 -4.82 11.68 -8.51
C VAL A 259 -3.86 10.71 -7.81
N ILE A 260 -3.86 10.66 -6.48
CA ILE A 260 -3.08 9.70 -5.70
C ILE A 260 -3.41 8.27 -6.11
N MET A 261 -4.70 7.93 -6.25
CA MET A 261 -5.15 6.62 -6.68
C MET A 261 -4.64 6.27 -8.09
N ILE A 262 -4.80 7.17 -9.05
CA ILE A 262 -4.31 6.95 -10.43
C ILE A 262 -2.80 6.78 -10.45
N HIS A 263 -2.05 7.63 -9.75
CA HIS A 263 -0.60 7.56 -9.68
C HIS A 263 -0.14 6.21 -9.08
N PHE A 264 -0.76 5.76 -8.00
CA PHE A 264 -0.50 4.45 -7.42
C PHE A 264 -0.75 3.31 -8.43
N ILE A 265 -1.88 3.32 -9.15
CA ILE A 265 -2.20 2.31 -10.16
C ILE A 265 -1.18 2.33 -11.30
N LEU A 266 -0.76 3.51 -11.76
CA LEU A 266 0.27 3.62 -12.80
C LEU A 266 1.60 3.01 -12.35
N ILE A 267 2.05 3.32 -11.13
CA ILE A 267 3.28 2.72 -10.58
C ILE A 267 3.11 1.20 -10.45
N LEU A 268 1.99 0.72 -9.90
CA LEU A 268 1.70 -0.70 -9.72
C LEU A 268 1.72 -1.48 -11.06
N CYS A 269 1.22 -0.86 -12.13
CA CYS A 269 1.19 -1.50 -13.45
C CYS A 269 2.53 -1.44 -14.17
N PHE A 270 3.19 -0.27 -14.21
CA PHE A 270 4.31 0.00 -15.11
C PHE A 270 5.69 -0.04 -14.47
N HIS A 271 5.80 -0.09 -13.14
CA HIS A 271 7.10 -0.17 -12.47
C HIS A 271 7.86 -1.46 -12.87
N LYS A 272 9.19 -1.45 -12.70
CA LYS A 272 10.08 -2.58 -13.03
C LYS A 272 9.71 -3.91 -12.35
N GLU A 273 9.12 -3.86 -11.18
CA GLU A 273 8.55 -5.00 -10.44
C GLU A 273 7.01 -5.02 -10.49
N GLY A 274 6.39 -4.22 -11.40
CA GLY A 274 4.95 -4.08 -11.53
C GLY A 274 4.25 -5.30 -12.13
N ILE A 275 2.92 -5.33 -12.01
CA ILE A 275 2.08 -6.48 -12.39
C ILE A 275 2.27 -6.86 -13.85
N ILE A 276 2.28 -5.87 -14.76
CA ILE A 276 2.40 -6.13 -16.21
C ILE A 276 3.71 -6.85 -16.51
N ARG A 277 4.83 -6.36 -15.95
CA ARG A 277 6.14 -7.00 -16.15
C ARG A 277 6.21 -8.40 -15.54
N GLN A 278 5.66 -8.59 -14.35
CA GLN A 278 5.59 -9.91 -13.72
C GLN A 278 4.82 -10.91 -14.61
N ILE A 279 3.69 -10.49 -15.17
CA ILE A 279 2.92 -11.34 -16.10
C ILE A 279 3.74 -11.69 -17.35
N ILE A 280 4.43 -10.70 -17.93
CA ILE A 280 5.26 -10.91 -19.12
C ILE A 280 6.40 -11.89 -18.82
N VAL A 281 7.16 -11.64 -17.73
CA VAL A 281 8.28 -12.49 -17.31
C VAL A 281 7.79 -13.91 -16.96
N ARG A 282 6.67 -14.03 -16.26
CA ARG A 282 6.07 -15.34 -15.95
C ARG A 282 5.69 -16.11 -17.21
N LYS A 283 5.08 -15.44 -18.18
CA LYS A 283 4.75 -16.05 -19.48
C LYS A 283 6.01 -16.45 -20.28
N GLN A 284 7.08 -15.65 -20.22
CA GLN A 284 8.34 -15.98 -20.87
C GLN A 284 9.01 -17.18 -20.20
N ARG A 285 9.11 -17.21 -18.88
CA ARG A 285 9.65 -18.36 -18.14
C ARG A 285 8.85 -19.63 -18.40
N GLN A 286 7.54 -19.53 -18.43
CA GLN A 286 6.68 -20.67 -18.72
C GLN A 286 6.90 -21.21 -20.13
N LYS A 287 7.06 -20.34 -21.16
CA LYS A 287 7.40 -20.76 -22.52
C LYS A 287 8.75 -21.48 -22.58
N GLU A 288 9.75 -20.95 -21.85
CA GLU A 288 11.08 -21.56 -21.83
C GLU A 288 11.08 -22.91 -21.11
N LEU A 289 10.36 -23.03 -20.01
CA LEU A 289 10.16 -24.28 -19.30
C LEU A 289 9.55 -25.36 -20.23
N TYR A 290 8.52 -25.03 -21.01
CA TYR A 290 7.94 -25.98 -21.97
C TYR A 290 8.93 -26.43 -23.03
N LYS A 291 9.82 -25.55 -23.52
CA LYS A 291 10.87 -25.92 -24.45
C LYS A 291 11.89 -26.89 -23.82
N GLN A 292 12.33 -26.59 -22.59
CA GLN A 292 13.25 -27.43 -21.85
C GLN A 292 12.66 -28.81 -21.59
N LEU A 293 11.39 -28.89 -21.13
CA LEU A 293 10.69 -30.14 -20.90
C LEU A 293 10.57 -30.96 -22.19
N PHE A 294 10.31 -30.33 -23.32
CA PHE A 294 10.21 -31.02 -24.59
C PHE A 294 11.56 -31.60 -25.06
N ILE A 295 12.64 -30.84 -24.92
CA ILE A 295 14.01 -31.29 -25.23
C ILE A 295 14.43 -32.44 -24.33
N ILE A 296 14.14 -32.35 -23.00
CA ILE A 296 14.41 -33.44 -22.04
C ILE A 296 13.62 -34.70 -22.42
N HIS A 297 12.35 -34.56 -22.77
CA HIS A 297 11.50 -35.68 -23.21
C HIS A 297 12.10 -36.39 -24.40
N ILE A 298 12.43 -35.64 -25.47
CA ILE A 298 13.02 -36.24 -26.68
C ILE A 298 14.37 -36.87 -26.37
N GLY A 299 15.26 -36.18 -25.61
CA GLY A 299 16.60 -36.66 -25.30
C GLY A 299 16.60 -37.93 -24.46
N ASN A 300 15.72 -38.03 -23.47
CA ASN A 300 15.58 -39.22 -22.63
C ASN A 300 15.15 -40.43 -23.46
N HIS A 301 14.14 -40.27 -24.35
CA HIS A 301 13.66 -41.39 -25.15
C HIS A 301 14.62 -41.79 -26.28
N GLN A 302 15.45 -40.87 -26.81
CA GLN A 302 16.56 -41.19 -27.67
C GLN A 302 17.60 -42.07 -26.98
N ARG A 303 17.89 -41.80 -25.69
CA ARG A 303 18.84 -42.53 -24.89
C ARG A 303 18.36 -43.92 -24.47
N ASP A 304 17.06 -44.07 -24.16
CA ASP A 304 16.45 -45.30 -23.68
C ASP A 304 15.99 -46.23 -24.80
N GLY A 305 16.25 -45.91 -26.06
CA GLY A 305 15.87 -46.72 -27.22
C GLY A 305 14.36 -46.78 -27.54
N ARG A 306 13.53 -46.04 -26.79
CA ARG A 306 12.06 -45.96 -27.00
C ARG A 306 11.65 -44.90 -28.03
N TYR A 307 12.61 -44.26 -28.61
CA TYR A 307 12.49 -43.15 -29.55
C TYR A 307 11.45 -43.35 -30.68
N PRO A 308 11.34 -44.53 -31.36
CA PRO A 308 10.42 -44.65 -32.48
C PRO A 308 8.95 -44.60 -32.07
N ILE A 309 8.63 -44.90 -30.84
CA ILE A 309 7.25 -44.96 -30.35
C ILE A 309 6.87 -43.63 -29.66
N GLU A 310 7.69 -43.15 -28.75
CA GLU A 310 7.32 -42.08 -27.83
C GLU A 310 7.59 -40.67 -28.40
N ASN A 311 8.56 -40.54 -29.31
CA ASN A 311 8.85 -39.27 -30.02
C ASN A 311 8.07 -39.14 -31.33
N ASN A 312 7.12 -40.05 -31.62
CA ASN A 312 6.31 -40.01 -32.85
C ASN A 312 5.37 -38.78 -32.81
N ASN A 313 5.32 -38.06 -33.96
CA ASN A 313 4.50 -36.87 -34.11
C ASN A 313 3.01 -37.12 -33.81
N SER A 314 2.48 -38.32 -34.00
CA SER A 314 1.09 -38.66 -33.71
C SER A 314 0.80 -39.06 -32.28
N LEU A 315 1.80 -39.45 -31.48
CA LEU A 315 1.65 -39.97 -30.14
C LEU A 315 2.13 -39.00 -29.04
N ILE A 316 3.00 -38.06 -29.38
CA ILE A 316 3.68 -37.18 -28.42
C ILE A 316 2.71 -36.33 -27.58
N TYR A 317 1.52 -36.02 -28.09
CA TYR A 317 0.53 -35.29 -27.30
C TYR A 317 -0.12 -36.14 -26.24
N LYS A 318 -0.15 -37.44 -26.37
CA LYS A 318 -0.70 -38.33 -25.36
C LYS A 318 0.21 -38.42 -24.15
N HIS A 319 1.52 -38.33 -24.34
CA HIS A 319 2.53 -38.41 -23.31
C HIS A 319 2.68 -37.11 -22.50
N LEU A 320 2.65 -35.97 -23.18
CA LEU A 320 2.91 -34.68 -22.55
C LEU A 320 1.67 -34.04 -21.91
N HIS A 321 0.46 -34.52 -22.19
CA HIS A 321 -0.81 -33.95 -21.73
C HIS A 321 -0.95 -32.43 -21.99
N TRP A 322 -0.29 -31.91 -23.02
CA TRP A 322 -0.34 -30.50 -23.37
C TRP A 322 -1.46 -30.23 -24.38
N SER A 323 -1.97 -28.99 -24.40
CA SER A 323 -2.92 -28.60 -25.44
C SER A 323 -2.23 -28.56 -26.81
N ASP A 324 -2.96 -28.93 -27.87
CA ASP A 324 -2.46 -28.88 -29.24
C ASP A 324 -1.83 -27.54 -29.63
N ARG A 325 -2.42 -26.43 -29.15
CA ARG A 325 -1.89 -25.10 -29.43
C ARG A 325 -0.54 -24.84 -28.75
N GLN A 326 -0.35 -25.37 -27.55
CA GLN A 326 0.92 -25.25 -26.81
C GLN A 326 2.00 -26.08 -27.47
N LEU A 327 1.70 -27.34 -27.77
CA LEU A 327 2.64 -28.27 -28.37
C LEU A 327 3.13 -27.75 -29.73
N LYS A 328 2.21 -27.36 -30.63
CA LYS A 328 2.55 -26.79 -31.94
C LYS A 328 3.44 -25.56 -31.86
N ARG A 329 3.22 -24.68 -30.86
CA ARG A 329 4.07 -23.49 -30.65
C ARG A 329 5.48 -23.86 -30.19
N VAL A 330 5.61 -24.83 -29.28
CA VAL A 330 6.89 -25.30 -28.76
C VAL A 330 7.69 -25.96 -29.88
N ILE A 331 7.08 -26.89 -30.58
CA ILE A 331 7.69 -27.59 -31.72
C ILE A 331 8.17 -26.58 -32.77
N ARG A 332 7.30 -25.66 -33.21
CA ARG A 332 7.68 -24.65 -34.19
C ARG A 332 8.86 -23.81 -33.72
N SER A 333 8.85 -23.39 -32.47
CA SER A 333 9.95 -22.59 -31.87
C SER A 333 11.26 -23.37 -31.81
N LEU A 334 11.23 -24.65 -31.48
CA LEU A 334 12.41 -25.51 -31.40
C LEU A 334 12.97 -25.87 -32.78
N MET A 335 12.10 -26.12 -33.75
CA MET A 335 12.50 -26.35 -35.17
C MET A 335 13.12 -25.10 -35.79
N MET A 336 12.52 -23.90 -35.58
CA MET A 336 13.07 -22.64 -36.10
C MET A 336 14.44 -22.30 -35.49
N ASN A 337 14.72 -22.72 -34.28
CA ASN A 337 16.02 -22.53 -33.65
C ASN A 337 16.99 -23.70 -33.84
N HIS A 338 16.65 -24.67 -34.67
CA HIS A 338 17.47 -25.83 -34.96
C HIS A 338 17.87 -26.65 -33.73
N PHE A 339 16.97 -26.81 -32.74
CA PHE A 339 17.17 -27.71 -31.62
C PHE A 339 16.63 -29.11 -31.86
N ILE A 340 15.59 -29.21 -32.68
CA ILE A 340 14.96 -30.50 -33.07
C ILE A 340 14.74 -30.54 -34.57
N GLU A 341 14.70 -31.74 -35.11
CA GLU A 341 14.32 -32.06 -36.48
C GLU A 341 13.29 -33.19 -36.54
N LEU A 342 12.57 -33.31 -37.65
CA LEU A 342 11.58 -34.36 -37.87
C LEU A 342 12.10 -35.35 -38.90
N ASN A 343 12.54 -36.54 -38.47
CA ASN A 343 13.00 -37.62 -39.31
C ASN A 343 12.08 -38.85 -39.20
N ASN A 344 11.62 -39.39 -40.31
CA ASN A 344 10.71 -40.56 -40.35
C ASN A 344 9.51 -40.42 -39.41
N ASN A 345 8.86 -39.25 -39.39
CA ASN A 345 7.72 -38.90 -38.53
C ASN A 345 8.00 -38.93 -37.05
N CYS A 346 9.27 -38.89 -36.61
CA CYS A 346 9.73 -38.84 -35.23
C CYS A 346 10.60 -37.60 -35.01
N TYR A 347 10.41 -36.94 -33.86
CA TYR A 347 11.25 -35.81 -33.45
C TYR A 347 12.58 -36.31 -32.90
N GLN A 348 13.69 -35.70 -33.37
CA GLN A 348 15.05 -35.98 -32.95
C GLN A 348 15.75 -34.67 -32.54
N LEU A 349 16.71 -34.80 -31.62
CA LEU A 349 17.59 -33.67 -31.28
C LEU A 349 18.66 -33.53 -32.37
N THR A 350 18.87 -32.29 -32.80
CA THR A 350 20.05 -31.93 -33.61
C THR A 350 21.31 -31.88 -32.75
N ASP A 351 22.50 -31.74 -33.34
CA ASP A 351 23.74 -31.54 -32.59
C ASP A 351 23.65 -30.37 -31.59
N ARG A 352 22.95 -29.30 -31.97
CA ARG A 352 22.67 -28.16 -31.08
C ARG A 352 21.71 -28.52 -29.96
N GLY A 353 20.67 -29.29 -30.28
CA GLY A 353 19.72 -29.80 -29.30
C GLY A 353 20.38 -30.74 -28.30
N GLN A 354 21.29 -31.61 -28.76
CA GLN A 354 22.00 -32.55 -27.89
C GLN A 354 22.96 -31.82 -26.91
N LYS A 355 23.65 -30.78 -27.35
CA LYS A 355 24.48 -29.95 -26.48
C LYS A 355 23.63 -29.28 -25.39
N TYR A 356 22.48 -28.71 -25.78
CA TYR A 356 21.58 -28.07 -24.83
C TYR A 356 20.94 -29.06 -23.88
N TYR A 357 20.55 -30.24 -24.31
CA TYR A 357 20.08 -31.33 -23.46
C TYR A 357 21.14 -31.72 -22.41
N ASN A 358 22.38 -31.92 -22.81
CA ASN A 358 23.48 -32.28 -21.92
C ASN A 358 23.75 -31.19 -20.86
N GLU A 359 23.61 -29.91 -21.24
CA GLU A 359 23.74 -28.78 -20.32
C GLU A 359 22.61 -28.76 -19.29
N LEU A 360 21.37 -29.02 -19.72
CA LEU A 360 20.21 -29.10 -18.82
C LEU A 360 20.36 -30.22 -17.79
N MET A 361 20.84 -31.39 -18.22
CA MET A 361 21.05 -32.53 -17.31
C MET A 361 22.15 -32.26 -16.29
N ARG A 362 23.29 -31.65 -16.69
CA ARG A 362 24.36 -31.25 -15.76
C ARG A 362 23.87 -30.26 -14.68
N ASN A 363 23.03 -29.30 -15.07
CA ASN A 363 22.49 -28.31 -14.14
C ASN A 363 21.48 -28.93 -13.14
N GLN A 364 20.82 -30.05 -13.48
CA GLN A 364 19.98 -30.80 -12.55
C GLN A 364 20.81 -31.56 -11.51
N ASP A 365 21.91 -32.18 -11.91
CA ASP A 365 22.80 -32.94 -10.98
C ASP A 365 23.54 -32.03 -10.00
N SER A 366 23.79 -30.75 -10.37
CA SER A 366 24.43 -29.75 -9.50
C SER A 366 23.48 -29.08 -8.49
N SER A 367 22.18 -29.35 -8.57
CA SER A 367 21.13 -28.75 -7.71
C SER A 367 20.59 -29.71 -6.63
N ILE A 368 21.09 -30.94 -6.59
CA ILE A 368 20.90 -31.95 -5.55
C ILE A 368 22.12 -31.96 -4.63
#